data_edeb0f640ff6ba6640e97b65ef920824
#
_entry.id   edeb0f640ff6ba6640e97b65ef920824
#
_cell.length_a   1.000
_cell.length_b   1.000
_cell.length_c   1.000
_cell.angle_alpha   90.00
_cell.angle_beta   90.00
_cell.angle_gamma   90.00
#
_symmetry.space_group_name_H-M   'P 1'
#
loop_
_entity.id
_entity.type
_entity.pdbx_description
1 polymer ?
#
loop_
_entity_poly.entity_id
_entity_poly.type
_entity_poly.pdbx_seq_one_letter_code
_entity_poly.pdbx_strand_id
1 'polypeptide(L)'
;MSENLEINKREYPSKFSKTAIVICLDGSQKEYLEEASKLNLTPNIDALISNGESLLVHSAIPSFTNPNNISIVTGQPSSVHGICGNFFYTPETGEEVMMNDPKYMRAPTIFEKFYNSGSK
;
A
#
# COMPACT_ATOMS: atom_id res chain seq x y z
N MET A 1 -7.27 27.54 -11.14
CA MET A 1 -7.53 26.21 -11.69
C MET A 1 -6.76 25.24 -10.81
N SER A 2 -7.41 24.27 -10.19
CA SER A 2 -6.71 23.24 -9.42
C SER A 2 -6.03 22.32 -10.44
N GLU A 3 -4.70 22.38 -10.50
CA GLU A 3 -3.95 21.42 -11.30
C GLU A 3 -4.14 20.03 -10.69
N ASN A 4 -4.56 19.07 -11.50
CA ASN A 4 -4.57 17.69 -11.08
C ASN A 4 -3.13 17.15 -11.00
N LEU A 5 -2.89 16.26 -10.04
CA LEU A 5 -1.64 15.53 -9.93
C LEU A 5 -1.73 14.24 -10.73
N GLU A 6 -0.84 14.04 -11.68
CA GLU A 6 -0.69 12.75 -12.33
C GLU A 6 0.29 11.87 -11.56
N ILE A 7 -0.19 10.68 -11.14
CA ILE A 7 0.60 9.67 -10.44
C ILE A 7 0.41 8.33 -11.15
N ASN A 8 1.47 7.82 -11.75
CA ASN A 8 1.47 6.53 -12.41
C ASN A 8 0.30 6.35 -13.40
N LYS A 9 0.07 7.37 -14.27
CA LYS A 9 -1.00 7.43 -15.29
C LYS A 9 -2.43 7.55 -14.72
N ARG A 10 -2.57 7.98 -13.48
CA ARG A 10 -3.86 8.31 -12.86
C ARG A 10 -3.86 9.75 -12.40
N GLU A 11 -4.97 10.44 -12.60
CA GLU A 11 -5.16 11.81 -12.15
C GLU A 11 -5.83 11.86 -10.79
N TYR A 12 -5.32 12.72 -9.92
CA TYR A 12 -5.85 12.99 -8.59
C TYR A 12 -6.02 14.49 -8.38
N PRO A 13 -7.05 14.93 -7.62
CA PRO A 13 -7.13 16.31 -7.21
C PRO A 13 -5.89 16.72 -6.42
N SER A 14 -5.28 17.85 -6.75
CA SER A 14 -4.09 18.35 -6.04
C SER A 14 -4.39 18.82 -4.60
N LYS A 15 -5.66 19.05 -4.27
CA LYS A 15 -6.13 19.43 -2.94
C LYS A 15 -7.27 18.54 -2.51
N PHE A 16 -7.11 17.91 -1.36
CA PHE A 16 -8.18 17.16 -0.70
C PHE A 16 -8.84 18.01 0.38
N SER A 17 -10.16 17.97 0.43
CA SER A 17 -10.94 18.58 1.51
C SER A 17 -11.04 17.71 2.76
N LYS A 18 -10.60 16.45 2.67
CA LYS A 18 -10.70 15.45 3.75
C LYS A 18 -9.39 14.69 3.92
N THR A 19 -9.07 14.34 5.16
CA THR A 19 -7.94 13.48 5.49
C THR A 19 -8.30 12.03 5.12
N ALA A 20 -7.38 11.35 4.43
CA ALA A 20 -7.44 9.91 4.21
C ALA A 20 -6.40 9.22 5.10
N ILE A 21 -6.81 8.14 5.75
CA ILE A 21 -5.93 7.31 6.59
C ILE A 21 -5.97 5.89 6.02
N VAL A 22 -4.80 5.35 5.70
CA VAL A 22 -4.63 3.97 5.25
C VAL A 22 -3.89 3.20 6.32
N ILE A 23 -4.50 2.12 6.82
CA ILE A 23 -3.91 1.25 7.84
C ILE A 23 -3.71 -0.12 7.22
N CYS A 24 -2.46 -0.55 7.10
CA CYS A 24 -2.12 -1.91 6.70
C CYS A 24 -1.93 -2.78 7.94
N LEU A 25 -2.73 -3.83 8.06
CA LEU A 25 -2.58 -4.85 9.09
C LEU A 25 -1.88 -6.05 8.47
N ASP A 26 -0.55 -6.02 8.45
CA ASP A 26 0.27 -7.07 7.85
C ASP A 26 0.10 -8.41 8.57
N GLY A 27 0.08 -9.51 7.82
CA GLY A 27 -0.11 -10.86 8.35
C GLY A 27 -1.51 -11.16 8.88
N SER A 28 -2.48 -10.25 8.69
CA SER A 28 -3.87 -10.48 9.11
C SER A 28 -4.69 -11.22 8.06
N GLN A 29 -5.73 -11.90 8.51
CA GLN A 29 -6.73 -12.57 7.68
C GLN A 29 -8.12 -12.10 8.07
N LYS A 30 -9.07 -12.17 7.13
CA LYS A 30 -10.46 -11.81 7.37
C LYS A 30 -11.08 -12.59 8.53
N GLU A 31 -10.75 -13.87 8.62
CA GLU A 31 -11.24 -14.78 9.66
C GLU A 31 -10.83 -14.31 11.07
N TYR A 32 -9.68 -13.66 11.22
CA TYR A 32 -9.26 -13.12 12.53
C TYR A 32 -10.20 -11.99 12.98
N LEU A 33 -10.61 -11.12 12.07
CA LEU A 33 -11.56 -10.06 12.36
C LEU A 33 -12.95 -10.61 12.64
N GLU A 34 -13.39 -11.63 11.90
CA GLU A 34 -14.68 -12.29 12.10
C GLU A 34 -14.76 -12.97 13.49
N GLU A 35 -13.73 -13.67 13.91
CA GLU A 35 -13.69 -14.29 15.23
C GLU A 35 -13.59 -13.25 16.36
N ALA A 36 -12.80 -12.19 16.18
CA ALA A 36 -12.69 -11.11 17.14
C ALA A 36 -14.04 -10.35 17.30
N SER A 37 -14.74 -10.14 16.20
CA SER A 37 -16.08 -9.54 16.20
C SER A 37 -17.10 -10.38 16.99
N LYS A 38 -17.14 -11.70 16.78
CA LYS A 38 -18.00 -12.62 17.54
C LYS A 38 -17.75 -12.55 19.05
N LEU A 39 -16.52 -12.26 19.44
CA LEU A 39 -16.12 -12.10 20.83
C LEU A 39 -16.25 -10.66 21.35
N ASN A 40 -16.80 -9.73 20.55
CA ASN A 40 -16.91 -8.31 20.86
C ASN A 40 -15.55 -7.63 21.18
N LEU A 41 -14.45 -8.07 20.57
CA LEU A 41 -13.11 -7.52 20.80
C LEU A 41 -12.79 -6.35 19.87
N THR A 42 -13.53 -6.17 18.77
CA THR A 42 -13.25 -5.20 17.71
C THR A 42 -14.41 -4.23 17.43
N PRO A 43 -15.06 -3.61 18.43
CA PRO A 43 -16.27 -2.81 18.21
C PRO A 43 -16.07 -1.63 17.27
N ASN A 44 -14.88 -1.01 17.26
CA ASN A 44 -14.58 0.10 16.36
C ASN A 44 -14.36 -0.37 14.90
N ILE A 45 -13.74 -1.53 14.70
CA ILE A 45 -13.57 -2.12 13.35
C ILE A 45 -14.93 -2.57 12.83
N ASP A 46 -15.76 -3.17 13.68
CA ASP A 46 -17.13 -3.59 13.33
C ASP A 46 -17.98 -2.39 12.90
N ALA A 47 -17.84 -1.26 13.61
CA ALA A 47 -18.50 -0.01 13.24
C ALA A 47 -17.99 0.54 11.90
N LEU A 48 -16.69 0.47 11.62
CA LEU A 48 -16.12 0.88 10.32
C LEU A 48 -16.66 0.00 9.19
N ILE A 49 -16.69 -1.32 9.37
CA ILE A 49 -17.23 -2.27 8.38
C ILE A 49 -18.72 -2.02 8.14
N SER A 50 -19.48 -1.77 9.20
CA SER A 50 -20.95 -1.55 9.12
C SER A 50 -21.32 -0.23 8.43
N ASN A 51 -20.47 0.79 8.53
CA ASN A 51 -20.68 2.10 7.92
C ASN A 51 -19.92 2.29 6.58
N GLY A 52 -19.13 1.31 6.17
CA GLY A 52 -18.34 1.31 4.96
C GLY A 52 -18.57 0.04 4.14
N GLU A 53 -17.49 -0.42 3.52
CA GLU A 53 -17.50 -1.65 2.73
C GLU A 53 -16.33 -2.56 3.13
N SER A 54 -16.56 -3.87 3.04
CA SER A 54 -15.54 -4.90 3.20
C SER A 54 -15.45 -5.73 1.92
N LEU A 55 -14.31 -5.69 1.26
CA LEU A 55 -14.07 -6.37 -0.01
C LEU A 55 -12.93 -7.37 0.13
N LEU A 56 -13.11 -8.57 -0.43
CA LEU A 56 -12.04 -9.54 -0.59
C LEU A 56 -11.30 -9.23 -1.89
N VAL A 57 -10.00 -9.00 -1.80
CA VAL A 57 -9.15 -8.68 -2.94
C VAL A 57 -7.92 -9.57 -2.95
N HIS A 58 -7.31 -9.72 -4.13
CA HIS A 58 -6.04 -10.44 -4.26
C HIS A 58 -4.87 -9.52 -3.91
N SER A 59 -3.90 -10.07 -3.17
CA SER A 59 -2.60 -9.44 -2.96
C SER A 59 -1.74 -9.50 -4.23
N ALA A 60 -0.61 -8.80 -4.21
CA ALA A 60 0.45 -9.02 -5.20
C ALA A 60 0.95 -10.48 -5.15
N ILE A 61 1.42 -11.01 -6.29
CA ILE A 61 2.01 -12.35 -6.37
C ILE A 61 3.50 -12.18 -6.70
N PRO A 62 4.41 -12.69 -5.84
CA PRO A 62 4.17 -13.36 -4.56
C PRO A 62 3.67 -12.41 -3.46
N SER A 63 2.91 -12.93 -2.50
CA SER A 63 2.25 -12.18 -1.42
C SER A 63 3.21 -11.82 -0.27
N PHE A 64 4.36 -11.28 -0.59
CA PHE A 64 5.32 -10.78 0.40
C PHE A 64 4.99 -9.34 0.82
N THR A 65 5.45 -8.97 2.01
CA THR A 65 5.21 -7.66 2.61
C THR A 65 5.64 -6.50 1.69
N ASN A 66 6.88 -6.50 1.22
CA ASN A 66 7.42 -5.39 0.43
C ASN A 66 6.70 -5.22 -0.91
N PRO A 67 6.55 -6.24 -1.78
CA PRO A 67 5.81 -6.08 -3.03
C PRO A 67 4.39 -5.58 -2.84
N ASN A 68 3.69 -6.10 -1.83
CA ASN A 68 2.30 -5.74 -1.58
C ASN A 68 2.16 -4.31 -1.09
N ASN A 69 2.96 -3.90 -0.08
CA ASN A 69 2.93 -2.54 0.45
C ASN A 69 3.31 -1.50 -0.59
N ILE A 70 4.33 -1.78 -1.41
CA ILE A 70 4.72 -0.87 -2.50
C ILE A 70 3.65 -0.82 -3.60
N SER A 71 2.98 -1.92 -3.91
CA SER A 71 1.81 -1.91 -4.81
C SER A 71 0.68 -1.02 -4.30
N ILE A 72 0.41 -1.04 -2.99
CA ILE A 72 -0.61 -0.17 -2.36
C ILE A 72 -0.25 1.31 -2.52
N VAL A 73 0.98 1.70 -2.19
CA VAL A 73 1.38 3.13 -2.18
C VAL A 73 1.75 3.70 -3.55
N THR A 74 1.95 2.83 -4.56
CA THR A 74 2.23 3.27 -5.94
C THR A 74 1.03 3.08 -6.88
N GLY A 75 0.08 2.22 -6.51
CA GLY A 75 -1.01 1.80 -7.39
C GLY A 75 -0.51 1.03 -8.62
N GLN A 76 0.66 0.43 -8.56
CA GLN A 76 1.32 -0.28 -9.67
C GLN A 76 1.69 -1.70 -9.28
N PRO A 77 1.79 -2.63 -10.24
CA PRO A 77 2.29 -3.98 -9.99
C PRO A 77 3.83 -4.00 -9.85
N SER A 78 4.36 -5.09 -9.29
CA SER A 78 5.80 -5.30 -9.08
C SER A 78 6.64 -5.15 -10.36
N SER A 79 6.09 -5.51 -11.51
CA SER A 79 6.73 -5.34 -12.83
C SER A 79 7.01 -3.86 -13.18
N VAL A 80 6.28 -2.93 -12.59
CA VAL A 80 6.43 -1.48 -12.79
C VAL A 80 7.23 -0.85 -11.67
N HIS A 81 6.85 -1.08 -10.40
CA HIS A 81 7.55 -0.45 -9.27
C HIS A 81 8.87 -1.13 -8.88
N GLY A 82 9.17 -2.33 -9.40
CA GLY A 82 10.47 -2.99 -9.27
C GLY A 82 10.69 -3.80 -8.01
N ILE A 83 9.85 -3.67 -6.99
CA ILE A 83 9.96 -4.45 -5.76
C ILE A 83 9.21 -5.77 -5.95
N CYS A 84 9.95 -6.87 -6.13
CA CYS A 84 9.39 -8.18 -6.47
C CYS A 84 9.46 -9.22 -5.34
N GLY A 85 10.10 -8.88 -4.23
CA GLY A 85 10.26 -9.73 -3.04
C GLY A 85 10.67 -8.92 -1.83
N ASN A 86 10.85 -9.57 -0.69
CA ASN A 86 11.48 -8.95 0.47
C ASN A 86 13.00 -8.90 0.31
N PHE A 87 13.55 -9.83 -0.46
CA PHE A 87 14.97 -9.94 -0.76
C PHE A 87 15.20 -10.23 -2.25
N PHE A 88 16.37 -9.88 -2.74
CA PHE A 88 16.89 -10.36 -4.01
C PHE A 88 18.33 -10.84 -3.82
N TYR A 89 18.75 -11.74 -4.71
CA TYR A 89 20.13 -12.24 -4.76
C TYR A 89 20.94 -11.42 -5.76
N THR A 90 22.12 -10.97 -5.33
CA THR A 90 23.07 -10.25 -6.18
C THR A 90 24.14 -11.23 -6.68
N PRO A 91 24.10 -11.67 -7.95
CA PRO A 91 25.06 -12.66 -8.46
C PRO A 91 26.51 -12.20 -8.38
N GLU A 92 26.74 -10.89 -8.50
CA GLU A 92 28.06 -10.26 -8.51
C GLU A 92 28.77 -10.35 -7.15
N THR A 93 28.02 -10.26 -6.06
CA THR A 93 28.57 -10.30 -4.70
C THR A 93 28.27 -11.61 -3.97
N GLY A 94 27.31 -12.41 -4.46
CA GLY A 94 26.83 -13.60 -3.78
C GLY A 94 25.99 -13.30 -2.54
N GLU A 95 25.43 -12.10 -2.41
CA GLU A 95 24.70 -11.65 -1.22
C GLU A 95 23.20 -11.62 -1.45
N GLU A 96 22.45 -11.89 -0.39
CA GLU A 96 21.03 -11.59 -0.29
C GLU A 96 20.83 -10.18 0.23
N VAL A 97 20.13 -9.36 -0.56
CA VAL A 97 19.89 -7.95 -0.25
C VAL A 97 18.41 -7.72 0.03
N MET A 98 18.10 -7.13 1.19
CA MET A 98 16.73 -6.76 1.54
C MET A 98 16.23 -5.59 0.68
N MET A 99 15.04 -5.74 0.07
CA MET A 99 14.42 -4.73 -0.80
C MET A 99 13.63 -3.68 -0.01
N ASN A 100 14.24 -3.05 0.97
CA ASN A 100 13.62 -2.02 1.82
C ASN A 100 14.23 -0.62 1.62
N ASP A 101 15.24 -0.48 0.75
CA ASP A 101 15.82 0.81 0.40
C ASP A 101 15.03 1.43 -0.76
N PRO A 102 14.57 2.69 -0.66
CA PRO A 102 13.85 3.39 -1.72
C PRO A 102 14.56 3.42 -3.09
N LYS A 103 15.88 3.27 -3.12
CA LYS A 103 16.67 3.24 -4.38
C LYS A 103 16.26 2.11 -5.34
N TYR A 104 15.63 1.05 -4.82
CA TYR A 104 15.15 -0.06 -5.64
C TYR A 104 13.79 0.22 -6.30
N MET A 105 13.10 1.27 -5.88
CA MET A 105 11.81 1.65 -6.43
C MET A 105 11.96 2.34 -7.79
N ARG A 106 11.11 1.94 -8.73
CA ARG A 106 11.07 2.48 -10.10
C ARG A 106 9.83 3.33 -10.38
N ALA A 107 8.92 3.40 -9.43
CA ALA A 107 7.69 4.20 -9.53
C ALA A 107 7.55 5.11 -8.32
N PRO A 108 7.10 6.36 -8.50
CA PRO A 108 6.85 7.28 -7.39
C PRO A 108 5.68 6.81 -6.54
N THR A 109 5.73 7.10 -5.25
CA THR A 109 4.61 6.87 -4.34
C THR A 109 3.61 8.02 -4.40
N ILE A 110 2.38 7.76 -3.99
CA ILE A 110 1.37 8.81 -3.81
C ILE A 110 1.84 9.83 -2.77
N PHE A 111 2.54 9.42 -1.73
CA PHE A 111 3.07 10.31 -0.68
C PHE A 111 4.09 11.31 -1.23
N GLU A 112 5.05 10.85 -2.02
CA GLU A 112 6.05 11.71 -2.67
C GLU A 112 5.39 12.79 -3.54
N LYS A 113 4.41 12.40 -4.34
CA LYS A 113 3.73 13.33 -5.24
C LYS A 113 2.91 14.37 -4.49
N PHE A 114 2.17 13.96 -3.45
CA PHE A 114 1.42 14.91 -2.62
C PHE A 114 2.34 15.83 -1.82
N TYR A 115 3.41 15.30 -1.25
CA TYR A 115 4.42 16.11 -0.56
C TYR A 115 4.99 17.19 -1.47
N ASN A 116 5.41 16.82 -2.69
CA ASN A 116 5.97 17.73 -3.68
C ASN A 116 4.96 18.79 -4.18
N SER A 117 3.66 18.51 -4.06
CA SER A 117 2.59 19.48 -4.36
C SER A 117 2.25 20.43 -3.20
N GLY A 118 2.97 20.32 -2.07
CA GLY A 118 2.76 21.13 -0.88
C GLY A 118 1.69 20.61 0.08
N SER A 119 1.20 19.37 -0.10
CA SER A 119 0.34 18.70 0.87
C SER A 119 1.15 18.26 2.09
N LYS A 120 0.54 18.33 3.28
CA LYS A 120 1.16 17.92 4.55
C LYS A 120 0.37 16.78 5.16
#